data_fb2eacb1f65e424325e2c97529837012
#
_entry.id   fb2eacb1f65e424325e2c97529837012
#
_cell.length_a   1.000
_cell.length_b   1.000
_cell.length_c   1.000
_cell.angle_alpha   90.00
_cell.angle_beta   90.00
_cell.angle_gamma   90.00
#
_symmetry.space_group_name_H-M   'P 1'
#
loop_
_entity.id
_entity.type
_entity.pdbx_description
1 polymer ?
#
loop_
_entity_poly.entity_id
_entity_poly.type
_entity_poly.pdbx_seq_one_letter_code
_entity_poly.pdbx_strand_id
1 'polypeptide(L)'
;WEQLNPARGDRSPKAATLWGDRKGAVPTGFLAKFVDGFSSPPHIHNVTYRAVVISGGIHNDDPNAAAMWMPAGSFWTQPKGEVHITAAKGKNNVALVEIDKGPYLVLPVDKTFDSGERPINLDASNIVWVDPPGTSAASNGPKVAYLWGSQQDGQSNGTFIKLPTGFTGKIQSAGSTFRAVVIKGQSQYQVSETEVKRLEPGSYFSSMGSSIHIVSSISEEESILYIHTNGSYEIMSN
;
A
#
# COMPACT_ATOMS: atom_id res chain seq x y z
N TRP A 1 -12.06 3.86 12.44
CA TRP A 1 -12.69 3.83 11.11
C TRP A 1 -13.74 4.91 11.02
N GLU A 2 -13.64 5.80 10.02
CA GLU A 2 -14.58 6.88 9.71
C GLU A 2 -15.31 6.56 8.41
N GLN A 3 -16.60 6.89 8.32
CA GLN A 3 -17.34 6.81 7.07
C GLN A 3 -16.86 7.90 6.10
N LEU A 4 -16.55 7.53 4.86
CA LEU A 4 -16.14 8.48 3.82
C LEU A 4 -17.33 9.21 3.18
N ASN A 5 -18.51 8.58 3.18
CA ASN A 5 -19.76 9.17 2.71
C ASN A 5 -20.93 8.74 3.61
N PRO A 6 -21.21 9.49 4.69
CA PRO A 6 -22.27 9.15 5.64
C PRO A 6 -23.67 9.01 5.01
N ALA A 7 -23.94 9.70 3.90
CA ALA A 7 -25.22 9.59 3.19
C ALA A 7 -25.50 8.17 2.64
N ARG A 8 -24.49 7.33 2.51
CA ARG A 8 -24.60 5.92 2.09
C ARG A 8 -24.88 4.95 3.26
N GLY A 9 -24.96 5.46 4.50
CA GLY A 9 -25.17 4.62 5.68
C GLY A 9 -24.14 3.49 5.79
N ASP A 10 -24.61 2.27 6.04
CA ASP A 10 -23.74 1.09 6.19
C ASP A 10 -23.00 0.68 4.90
N ARG A 11 -23.44 1.17 3.76
CA ARG A 11 -22.75 0.97 2.47
C ARG A 11 -21.65 2.01 2.21
N SER A 12 -21.42 2.93 3.14
CA SER A 12 -20.32 3.90 3.03
C SER A 12 -18.98 3.19 3.10
N PRO A 13 -18.02 3.49 2.20
CA PRO A 13 -16.63 3.15 2.45
C PRO A 13 -16.18 3.77 3.77
N LYS A 14 -15.28 3.08 4.46
CA LYS A 14 -14.69 3.54 5.73
C LYS A 14 -13.20 3.72 5.56
N ALA A 15 -12.63 4.72 6.22
CA ALA A 15 -11.19 4.94 6.24
C ALA A 15 -10.63 4.92 7.66
N ALA A 16 -9.39 4.44 7.78
CA ALA A 16 -8.58 4.53 8.99
C ALA A 16 -7.22 5.13 8.62
N THR A 17 -6.92 6.32 9.09
CA THR A 17 -5.66 7.01 8.80
C THR A 17 -4.50 6.33 9.53
N LEU A 18 -3.43 6.02 8.80
CA LEU A 18 -2.18 5.46 9.33
C LEU A 18 -1.15 6.57 9.59
N TRP A 19 -1.03 7.52 8.67
CA TRP A 19 -0.19 8.71 8.80
C TRP A 19 -0.80 9.90 8.08
N GLY A 20 -0.40 11.10 8.45
CA GLY A 20 -0.85 12.34 7.84
C GLY A 20 -2.28 12.74 8.21
N ASP A 21 -2.89 13.52 7.34
CA ASP A 21 -4.27 14.01 7.46
C ASP A 21 -4.93 14.06 6.08
N ARG A 22 -5.99 13.30 5.88
CA ARG A 22 -6.75 13.26 4.62
C ARG A 22 -7.41 14.60 4.26
N LYS A 23 -7.65 15.47 5.25
CA LYS A 23 -8.23 16.81 5.08
C LYS A 23 -7.17 17.90 4.98
N GLY A 24 -5.96 17.61 5.40
CA GLY A 24 -4.82 18.52 5.38
C GLY A 24 -4.03 18.48 4.07
N ALA A 25 -3.03 19.35 3.94
CA ALA A 25 -2.16 19.46 2.75
C ALA A 25 -0.84 18.69 2.92
N VAL A 26 -0.87 17.55 3.57
CA VAL A 26 0.32 16.74 3.89
C VAL A 26 0.26 15.35 3.23
N PRO A 27 1.42 14.68 3.03
CA PRO A 27 1.44 13.29 2.61
C PRO A 27 0.64 12.42 3.57
N THR A 28 -0.25 11.60 3.04
CA THR A 28 -1.19 10.86 3.88
C THR A 28 -1.35 9.43 3.37
N GLY A 29 -1.41 8.48 4.31
CA GLY A 29 -1.75 7.09 4.04
C GLY A 29 -2.88 6.62 4.95
N PHE A 30 -3.80 5.87 4.40
CA PHE A 30 -4.95 5.36 5.11
C PHE A 30 -5.42 4.02 4.55
N LEU A 31 -6.06 3.23 5.39
CA LEU A 31 -6.78 2.05 4.95
C LEU A 31 -8.19 2.45 4.48
N ALA A 32 -8.58 1.98 3.33
CA ALA A 32 -9.94 2.09 2.81
C ALA A 32 -10.63 0.72 2.91
N LYS A 33 -11.80 0.66 3.51
CA LYS A 33 -12.60 -0.56 3.67
C LYS A 33 -13.92 -0.43 2.94
N PHE A 34 -14.26 -1.45 2.15
CA PHE A 34 -15.48 -1.51 1.35
C PHE A 34 -16.33 -2.70 1.73
N VAL A 35 -17.65 -2.54 1.68
CA VAL A 35 -18.58 -3.67 1.84
C VAL A 35 -18.57 -4.55 0.59
N ASP A 36 -19.02 -5.80 0.73
CA ASP A 36 -19.21 -6.69 -0.41
C ASP A 36 -20.22 -6.09 -1.41
N GLY A 37 -19.92 -6.20 -2.71
CA GLY A 37 -20.73 -5.63 -3.78
C GLY A 37 -20.74 -4.10 -3.79
N PHE A 38 -19.78 -3.44 -3.16
CA PHE A 38 -19.62 -1.99 -3.28
C PHE A 38 -19.28 -1.60 -4.74
N SER A 39 -19.90 -0.52 -5.21
CA SER A 39 -19.45 0.19 -6.41
C SER A 39 -19.68 1.69 -6.22
N SER A 40 -18.69 2.48 -6.54
CA SER A 40 -18.84 3.93 -6.61
C SER A 40 -19.53 4.33 -7.91
N PRO A 41 -20.23 5.48 -7.95
CA PRO A 41 -20.50 6.14 -9.24
C PRO A 41 -19.17 6.59 -9.87
N PRO A 42 -19.15 6.88 -11.19
CA PRO A 42 -18.01 7.51 -11.83
C PRO A 42 -17.65 8.83 -11.13
N HIS A 43 -16.37 9.04 -10.87
CA HIS A 43 -15.86 10.22 -10.18
C HIS A 43 -14.37 10.44 -10.52
N ILE A 44 -13.83 11.56 -10.06
CA ILE A 44 -12.40 11.87 -10.13
C ILE A 44 -11.86 12.22 -8.75
N HIS A 45 -10.55 12.23 -8.62
CA HIS A 45 -9.85 12.83 -7.48
C HIS A 45 -9.05 14.06 -7.91
N ASN A 46 -8.89 15.01 -6.98
CA ASN A 46 -8.06 16.21 -7.18
C ASN A 46 -6.56 15.93 -7.06
N VAL A 47 -6.17 14.77 -6.56
CA VAL A 47 -4.79 14.32 -6.35
C VAL A 47 -4.60 12.92 -6.91
N THR A 48 -3.41 12.63 -7.42
CA THR A 48 -3.01 11.26 -7.76
C THR A 48 -2.85 10.46 -6.48
N TYR A 49 -3.37 9.22 -6.47
CA TYR A 49 -3.15 8.30 -5.37
C TYR A 49 -2.57 6.97 -5.86
N ARG A 50 -1.92 6.28 -4.95
CA ARG A 50 -1.43 4.91 -5.12
C ARG A 50 -2.14 4.03 -4.13
N ALA A 51 -2.37 2.78 -4.49
CA ALA A 51 -3.02 1.87 -3.58
C ALA A 51 -2.54 0.42 -3.73
N VAL A 52 -2.71 -0.32 -2.64
CA VAL A 52 -2.36 -1.74 -2.54
C VAL A 52 -3.55 -2.50 -1.95
N VAL A 53 -3.95 -3.58 -2.59
CA VAL A 53 -4.99 -4.47 -2.04
C VAL A 53 -4.42 -5.27 -0.88
N ILE A 54 -5.06 -5.20 0.29
CA ILE A 54 -4.71 -6.00 1.48
C ILE A 54 -5.60 -7.23 1.58
N SER A 55 -6.89 -7.09 1.26
CA SER A 55 -7.83 -8.24 1.30
C SER A 55 -9.01 -8.02 0.37
N GLY A 56 -9.64 -9.11 -0.02
CA GLY A 56 -10.78 -9.13 -0.96
C GLY A 56 -10.35 -8.97 -2.40
N GLY A 57 -11.28 -8.55 -3.25
CA GLY A 57 -11.06 -8.23 -4.66
C GLY A 57 -11.49 -6.79 -4.94
N ILE A 58 -10.61 -5.98 -5.47
CA ILE A 58 -10.88 -4.58 -5.81
C ILE A 58 -10.71 -4.38 -7.32
N HIS A 59 -11.64 -3.69 -7.93
CA HIS A 59 -11.57 -3.17 -9.28
C HIS A 59 -11.52 -1.65 -9.23
N ASN A 60 -10.58 -1.04 -9.96
CA ASN A 60 -10.43 0.40 -10.05
C ASN A 60 -10.00 0.76 -11.47
N ASP A 61 -10.92 1.28 -12.28
CA ASP A 61 -10.64 1.57 -13.68
C ASP A 61 -11.71 2.50 -14.28
N ASP A 62 -11.56 2.81 -15.57
CA ASP A 62 -12.60 3.48 -16.38
C ASP A 62 -13.94 2.78 -16.21
N PRO A 63 -15.05 3.53 -16.10
CA PRO A 63 -16.39 2.94 -15.92
C PRO A 63 -16.81 1.92 -16.99
N ASN A 64 -16.24 1.99 -18.18
CA ASN A 64 -16.52 1.09 -19.31
C ASN A 64 -15.48 -0.03 -19.47
N ALA A 65 -14.43 -0.05 -18.64
CA ALA A 65 -13.41 -1.09 -18.70
C ALA A 65 -13.98 -2.45 -18.26
N ALA A 66 -13.44 -3.51 -18.85
CA ALA A 66 -13.70 -4.86 -18.37
C ALA A 66 -13.22 -5.00 -16.90
N ALA A 67 -14.03 -5.65 -16.07
CA ALA A 67 -13.71 -5.77 -14.65
C ALA A 67 -12.45 -6.62 -14.42
N MET A 68 -11.38 -5.98 -13.99
CA MET A 68 -10.17 -6.61 -13.48
C MET A 68 -10.24 -6.64 -11.95
N TRP A 69 -10.47 -7.80 -11.37
CA TRP A 69 -10.55 -7.98 -9.92
C TRP A 69 -9.19 -8.27 -9.33
N MET A 70 -8.55 -7.26 -8.80
CA MET A 70 -7.23 -7.30 -8.20
C MET A 70 -7.28 -7.94 -6.80
N PRO A 71 -6.60 -9.08 -6.56
CA PRO A 71 -6.50 -9.72 -5.25
C PRO A 71 -5.47 -9.04 -4.33
N ALA A 72 -5.37 -9.52 -3.06
CA ALA A 72 -4.36 -9.07 -2.11
C ALA A 72 -2.93 -9.13 -2.71
N GLY A 73 -2.14 -8.06 -2.53
CA GLY A 73 -0.82 -7.88 -3.10
C GLY A 73 -0.82 -7.19 -4.47
N SER A 74 -1.98 -6.87 -5.05
CA SER A 74 -2.07 -6.05 -6.25
C SER A 74 -1.84 -4.57 -5.92
N PHE A 75 -1.36 -3.83 -6.92
CA PHE A 75 -1.04 -2.40 -6.83
C PHE A 75 -1.73 -1.64 -7.96
N TRP A 76 -2.19 -0.41 -7.68
CA TRP A 76 -2.64 0.49 -8.73
C TRP A 76 -2.29 1.96 -8.45
N THR A 77 -2.29 2.75 -9.51
CA THR A 77 -2.24 4.21 -9.46
C THR A 77 -3.50 4.79 -10.09
N GLN A 78 -4.05 5.82 -9.49
CA GLN A 78 -5.16 6.58 -10.05
C GLN A 78 -4.72 8.03 -10.27
N PRO A 79 -4.57 8.47 -11.51
CA PRO A 79 -4.23 9.85 -11.82
C PRO A 79 -5.30 10.84 -11.34
N LYS A 80 -4.86 12.00 -10.90
CA LYS A 80 -5.78 13.11 -10.62
C LYS A 80 -6.51 13.53 -11.90
N GLY A 81 -7.78 13.88 -11.76
CA GLY A 81 -8.62 14.36 -12.86
C GLY A 81 -9.17 13.27 -13.78
N GLU A 82 -8.70 12.02 -13.68
CA GLU A 82 -9.16 10.93 -14.53
C GLU A 82 -10.38 10.23 -13.94
N VAL A 83 -11.40 10.02 -14.78
CA VAL A 83 -12.66 9.38 -14.39
C VAL A 83 -12.45 7.90 -14.16
N HIS A 84 -12.94 7.41 -13.03
CA HIS A 84 -12.91 6.00 -12.70
C HIS A 84 -14.07 5.59 -11.79
N ILE A 85 -14.22 4.29 -11.62
CA ILE A 85 -15.01 3.67 -10.56
C ILE A 85 -14.11 2.84 -9.66
N THR A 86 -14.51 2.71 -8.40
CA THR A 86 -13.95 1.70 -7.49
C THR A 86 -15.05 0.73 -7.13
N ALA A 87 -14.83 -0.56 -7.33
CA ALA A 87 -15.74 -1.62 -6.92
C ALA A 87 -15.02 -2.67 -6.07
N ALA A 88 -15.77 -3.37 -5.23
CA ALA A 88 -15.22 -4.38 -4.33
C ALA A 88 -16.14 -5.60 -4.22
N LYS A 89 -15.53 -6.79 -4.14
CA LYS A 89 -16.22 -8.06 -3.91
C LYS A 89 -15.48 -8.91 -2.89
N GLY A 90 -16.23 -9.58 -2.02
CA GLY A 90 -15.72 -10.41 -0.94
C GLY A 90 -16.06 -9.84 0.44
N LYS A 91 -15.91 -10.67 1.48
CA LYS A 91 -16.36 -10.32 2.84
C LYS A 91 -15.54 -9.20 3.49
N ASN A 92 -14.26 -9.12 3.19
CA ASN A 92 -13.33 -8.12 3.72
C ASN A 92 -12.56 -7.51 2.57
N ASN A 93 -12.95 -6.33 2.15
CA ASN A 93 -12.26 -5.60 1.07
C ASN A 93 -11.55 -4.42 1.68
N VAL A 94 -10.22 -4.51 1.76
CA VAL A 94 -9.37 -3.47 2.35
C VAL A 94 -8.22 -3.18 1.41
N ALA A 95 -7.97 -1.89 1.19
CA ALA A 95 -6.79 -1.40 0.51
C ALA A 95 -6.06 -0.36 1.35
N LEU A 96 -4.74 -0.32 1.25
CA LEU A 96 -3.94 0.84 1.58
C LEU A 96 -4.09 1.85 0.45
N VAL A 97 -4.30 3.11 0.79
CA VAL A 97 -4.31 4.25 -0.15
C VAL A 97 -3.35 5.30 0.36
N GLU A 98 -2.53 5.85 -0.53
CA GLU A 98 -1.62 6.94 -0.18
C GLU A 98 -1.62 8.06 -1.21
N ILE A 99 -1.43 9.28 -0.73
CA ILE A 99 -1.31 10.51 -1.51
C ILE A 99 -0.07 11.28 -1.07
N ASP A 100 0.58 11.95 -2.02
CA ASP A 100 1.77 12.77 -1.74
C ASP A 100 1.39 14.12 -1.11
N LYS A 101 0.17 14.61 -1.38
CA LYS A 101 -0.33 15.88 -0.85
C LYS A 101 -1.86 15.88 -0.86
N GLY A 102 -2.47 16.22 0.24
CA GLY A 102 -3.92 16.39 0.36
C GLY A 102 -4.40 17.83 0.08
N PRO A 103 -5.70 18.13 0.31
CA PRO A 103 -6.72 17.19 0.78
C PRO A 103 -7.10 16.13 -0.27
N TYR A 104 -7.58 14.98 0.21
CA TYR A 104 -8.10 13.90 -0.64
C TYR A 104 -9.59 14.12 -0.89
N LEU A 105 -9.95 14.57 -2.09
CA LEU A 105 -11.33 14.91 -2.46
C LEU A 105 -11.85 13.97 -3.54
N VAL A 106 -13.12 13.61 -3.42
CA VAL A 106 -13.92 12.95 -4.46
C VAL A 106 -14.72 14.03 -5.16
N LEU A 107 -14.55 14.18 -6.46
CA LEU A 107 -15.16 15.23 -7.26
C LEU A 107 -16.04 14.62 -8.38
N PRO A 108 -17.06 15.33 -8.85
CA PRO A 108 -17.91 14.86 -9.94
C PRO A 108 -17.19 14.88 -11.28
N VAL A 109 -17.71 14.09 -12.24
CA VAL A 109 -17.08 13.86 -13.55
C VAL A 109 -16.97 15.12 -14.44
N ASP A 110 -17.81 16.13 -14.21
CA ASP A 110 -17.73 17.40 -14.93
C ASP A 110 -16.47 18.22 -14.60
N LYS A 111 -15.71 17.80 -13.59
CA LYS A 111 -14.43 18.37 -13.19
C LYS A 111 -13.22 17.60 -13.75
N THR A 112 -13.44 16.69 -14.69
CA THR A 112 -12.36 15.91 -15.31
C THR A 112 -11.34 16.78 -16.04
N PHE A 113 -10.08 16.36 -16.01
CA PHE A 113 -8.98 16.97 -16.78
C PHE A 113 -7.88 15.95 -17.01
N ASP A 114 -7.14 16.09 -18.10
CA ASP A 114 -5.94 15.26 -18.36
C ASP A 114 -4.73 15.85 -17.62
N SER A 115 -4.19 15.11 -16.68
CA SER A 115 -2.98 15.45 -15.93
C SER A 115 -1.68 15.06 -16.65
N GLY A 116 -1.78 14.36 -17.77
CA GLY A 116 -0.65 13.73 -18.44
C GLY A 116 -0.21 12.38 -17.84
N GLU A 117 -0.72 12.02 -16.66
CA GLU A 117 -0.50 10.72 -16.03
C GLU A 117 -1.45 9.66 -16.62
N ARG A 118 -1.11 8.39 -16.46
CA ARG A 118 -1.97 7.26 -16.87
C ARG A 118 -2.13 6.26 -15.73
N PRO A 119 -3.32 5.63 -15.58
CA PRO A 119 -3.54 4.63 -14.56
C PRO A 119 -2.68 3.40 -14.80
N ILE A 120 -2.29 2.76 -13.71
CA ILE A 120 -1.61 1.47 -13.72
C ILE A 120 -2.43 0.54 -12.85
N ASN A 121 -2.84 -0.60 -13.38
CA ASN A 121 -3.45 -1.69 -12.65
C ASN A 121 -2.54 -2.91 -12.76
N LEU A 122 -1.91 -3.29 -11.66
CA LEU A 122 -0.94 -4.38 -11.59
C LEU A 122 -1.46 -5.50 -10.68
N ASP A 123 -1.91 -6.59 -11.29
CA ASP A 123 -2.33 -7.79 -10.56
C ASP A 123 -1.16 -8.40 -9.80
N ALA A 124 -1.44 -8.98 -8.63
CA ALA A 124 -0.43 -9.62 -7.78
C ALA A 124 0.38 -10.70 -8.51
N SER A 125 -0.23 -11.39 -9.48
CA SER A 125 0.45 -12.41 -10.31
C SER A 125 1.47 -11.84 -11.28
N ASN A 126 1.39 -10.55 -11.60
CA ASN A 126 2.28 -9.85 -12.52
C ASN A 126 3.38 -9.06 -11.80
N ILE A 127 3.46 -9.14 -10.47
CA ILE A 127 4.54 -8.51 -9.70
C ILE A 127 5.87 -9.19 -10.02
N VAL A 128 6.84 -8.40 -10.44
CA VAL A 128 8.21 -8.87 -10.73
C VAL A 128 9.04 -8.79 -9.45
N TRP A 129 9.47 -9.96 -8.98
CA TRP A 129 10.28 -10.12 -7.78
C TRP A 129 11.74 -10.32 -8.13
N VAL A 130 12.62 -9.54 -7.52
CA VAL A 130 14.08 -9.60 -7.70
C VAL A 130 14.79 -9.77 -6.35
N ASP A 131 16.05 -10.19 -6.39
CA ASP A 131 16.88 -10.22 -5.19
C ASP A 131 17.17 -8.80 -4.69
N PRO A 132 17.19 -8.55 -3.38
CA PRO A 132 17.62 -7.26 -2.86
C PRO A 132 19.04 -6.91 -3.32
N PRO A 133 19.35 -5.63 -3.58
CA PRO A 133 20.68 -5.21 -3.96
C PRO A 133 21.74 -5.65 -2.93
N GLY A 134 22.91 -6.09 -3.41
CA GLY A 134 24.02 -6.50 -2.55
C GLY A 134 23.89 -7.88 -1.90
N THR A 135 22.79 -8.61 -2.15
CA THR A 135 22.64 -9.99 -1.67
C THR A 135 23.10 -10.99 -2.72
N SER A 136 23.73 -12.08 -2.29
CA SER A 136 23.92 -13.23 -3.19
C SER A 136 22.59 -13.90 -3.44
N ALA A 137 22.33 -14.30 -4.70
CA ALA A 137 21.11 -14.99 -5.10
C ALA A 137 20.89 -16.25 -4.23
N ALA A 138 20.08 -16.12 -3.18
CA ALA A 138 19.63 -17.24 -2.36
C ALA A 138 18.25 -17.68 -2.85
N SER A 139 18.08 -18.96 -3.15
CA SER A 139 16.80 -19.50 -3.63
C SER A 139 15.62 -19.23 -2.69
N ASN A 140 15.90 -19.09 -1.38
CA ASN A 140 14.91 -18.89 -0.32
C ASN A 140 15.12 -17.57 0.46
N GLY A 141 15.83 -16.58 -0.09
CA GLY A 141 16.03 -15.29 0.53
C GLY A 141 14.84 -14.35 0.36
N PRO A 142 14.85 -13.18 1.04
CA PRO A 142 13.92 -12.10 0.78
C PRO A 142 13.94 -11.68 -0.68
N LYS A 143 12.81 -11.18 -1.18
CA LYS A 143 12.69 -10.58 -2.52
C LYS A 143 12.12 -9.18 -2.42
N VAL A 144 12.43 -8.35 -3.41
CA VAL A 144 11.92 -6.97 -3.53
C VAL A 144 11.20 -6.81 -4.87
N ALA A 145 10.14 -6.05 -4.89
CA ALA A 145 9.50 -5.58 -6.11
C ALA A 145 9.41 -4.06 -6.08
N TYR A 146 9.90 -3.40 -7.13
CA TYR A 146 9.87 -1.95 -7.27
C TYR A 146 8.56 -1.55 -7.94
N LEU A 147 7.75 -0.74 -7.27
CA LEU A 147 6.42 -0.34 -7.75
C LEU A 147 6.43 1.05 -8.36
N TRP A 148 7.08 2.00 -7.71
CA TRP A 148 7.15 3.39 -8.15
C TRP A 148 8.31 4.14 -7.50
N GLY A 149 8.71 5.26 -8.11
CA GLY A 149 9.74 6.14 -7.56
C GLY A 149 11.16 5.64 -7.75
N SER A 150 12.08 6.14 -6.95
CA SER A 150 13.51 5.82 -7.00
C SER A 150 14.10 5.68 -5.60
N GLN A 151 14.97 4.70 -5.40
CA GLN A 151 15.70 4.49 -4.12
C GLN A 151 16.89 5.44 -3.93
N GLN A 152 17.00 6.49 -4.73
CA GLN A 152 18.00 7.53 -4.52
C GLN A 152 17.66 8.37 -3.29
N ASP A 153 18.67 8.86 -2.61
CA ASP A 153 18.51 9.69 -1.42
C ASP A 153 17.64 10.91 -1.69
N GLY A 154 16.68 11.14 -0.79
CA GLY A 154 15.70 12.21 -0.89
C GLY A 154 14.57 11.97 -1.88
N GLN A 155 14.57 10.85 -2.61
CA GLN A 155 13.52 10.49 -3.57
C GLN A 155 12.54 9.51 -2.93
N SER A 156 11.24 9.85 -2.99
CA SER A 156 10.19 8.94 -2.51
C SER A 156 10.04 7.75 -3.44
N ASN A 157 9.83 6.58 -2.84
CA ASN A 157 9.59 5.33 -3.58
C ASN A 157 8.68 4.39 -2.79
N GLY A 158 8.03 3.50 -3.54
CA GLY A 158 7.21 2.41 -3.01
C GLY A 158 7.69 1.07 -3.53
N THR A 159 7.86 0.12 -2.61
CA THR A 159 8.33 -1.24 -2.93
C THR A 159 7.54 -2.26 -2.14
N PHE A 160 7.47 -3.49 -2.66
CA PHE A 160 7.15 -4.64 -1.83
C PHE A 160 8.41 -5.34 -1.36
N ILE A 161 8.38 -5.83 -0.13
CA ILE A 161 9.31 -6.82 0.38
C ILE A 161 8.53 -8.11 0.60
N LYS A 162 9.07 -9.21 0.09
CA LYS A 162 8.61 -10.56 0.35
C LYS A 162 9.59 -11.23 1.30
N LEU A 163 9.11 -11.60 2.48
CA LEU A 163 9.86 -12.32 3.50
C LEU A 163 9.44 -13.79 3.46
N PRO A 164 10.36 -14.74 3.23
CA PRO A 164 10.04 -16.15 3.23
C PRO A 164 9.56 -16.62 4.61
N THR A 165 8.88 -17.76 4.63
CA THR A 165 8.48 -18.44 5.88
C THR A 165 9.68 -18.62 6.80
N GLY A 166 9.51 -18.26 8.08
CA GLY A 166 10.56 -18.37 9.10
C GLY A 166 11.69 -17.35 8.99
N PHE A 167 11.58 -16.35 8.10
CA PHE A 167 12.55 -15.27 8.03
C PHE A 167 12.70 -14.59 9.39
N THR A 168 13.94 -14.38 9.81
CA THR A 168 14.33 -13.50 10.93
C THR A 168 15.44 -12.60 10.47
N GLY A 169 15.33 -11.30 10.77
CA GLY A 169 16.34 -10.36 10.31
C GLY A 169 15.98 -8.92 10.60
N LYS A 170 16.60 -8.03 9.84
CA LYS A 170 16.40 -6.59 10.01
C LYS A 170 16.27 -5.89 8.67
N ILE A 171 15.50 -4.80 8.67
CA ILE A 171 15.41 -3.82 7.59
C ILE A 171 16.11 -2.56 8.10
N GLN A 172 17.16 -2.15 7.44
CA GLN A 172 17.89 -0.93 7.76
C GLN A 172 17.56 0.13 6.73
N SER A 173 16.91 1.22 7.17
CA SER A 173 16.56 2.36 6.33
C SER A 173 17.60 3.47 6.45
N ALA A 174 18.01 4.04 5.32
CA ALA A 174 18.81 5.25 5.24
C ALA A 174 17.96 6.52 5.03
N GLY A 175 16.69 6.38 4.67
CA GLY A 175 15.79 7.49 4.39
C GLY A 175 15.44 8.34 5.62
N SER A 176 15.05 9.60 5.41
CA SER A 176 14.53 10.46 6.49
C SER A 176 13.13 10.07 6.94
N THR A 177 12.43 9.27 6.13
CA THR A 177 11.11 8.70 6.45
C THR A 177 11.09 7.25 6.00
N PHE A 178 10.60 6.36 6.86
CA PHE A 178 10.33 4.96 6.57
C PHE A 178 8.95 4.59 7.08
N ARG A 179 8.14 3.95 6.24
CA ARG A 179 6.79 3.48 6.56
C ARG A 179 6.62 2.09 6.01
N ALA A 180 6.07 1.19 6.82
CA ALA A 180 5.81 -0.19 6.43
C ALA A 180 4.38 -0.58 6.79
N VAL A 181 3.71 -1.26 5.86
CA VAL A 181 2.37 -1.83 6.05
C VAL A 181 2.42 -3.30 5.69
N VAL A 182 1.93 -4.17 6.57
CA VAL A 182 1.77 -5.60 6.28
C VAL A 182 0.63 -5.78 5.28
N ILE A 183 0.92 -6.39 4.14
CA ILE A 183 -0.06 -6.63 3.07
C ILE A 183 -0.59 -8.07 3.13
N LYS A 184 0.30 -9.05 3.32
CA LYS A 184 -0.05 -10.48 3.38
C LYS A 184 0.80 -11.18 4.44
N GLY A 185 0.28 -12.26 5.00
CA GLY A 185 0.96 -13.07 6.01
C GLY A 185 0.94 -12.41 7.39
N GLN A 186 1.79 -12.91 8.27
CA GLN A 186 1.93 -12.44 9.65
C GLN A 186 3.40 -12.22 9.95
N SER A 187 3.69 -11.10 10.58
CA SER A 187 5.05 -10.74 10.98
C SER A 187 5.12 -10.47 12.48
N GLN A 188 6.30 -10.53 13.02
CA GLN A 188 6.62 -9.96 14.33
C GLN A 188 7.54 -8.77 14.13
N TYR A 189 7.34 -7.75 14.96
CA TYR A 189 8.16 -6.54 14.99
C TYR A 189 8.67 -6.32 16.42
N GLN A 190 9.97 -6.19 16.55
CA GLN A 190 10.61 -5.91 17.83
C GLN A 190 10.56 -4.41 18.11
N VAL A 191 9.74 -4.01 19.07
CA VAL A 191 9.55 -2.61 19.48
C VAL A 191 10.68 -2.16 20.42
N SER A 192 11.11 -3.06 21.32
CA SER A 192 12.21 -2.85 22.25
C SER A 192 12.89 -4.20 22.56
N GLU A 193 13.91 -4.21 23.39
CA GLU A 193 14.58 -5.45 23.82
C GLU A 193 13.63 -6.46 24.46
N THR A 194 12.54 -6.00 25.07
CA THR A 194 11.59 -6.84 25.81
C THR A 194 10.21 -6.90 25.21
N GLU A 195 9.90 -6.08 24.18
CA GLU A 195 8.56 -6.01 23.59
C GLU A 195 8.58 -6.40 22.12
N VAL A 196 7.81 -7.42 21.77
CA VAL A 196 7.55 -7.87 20.40
C VAL A 196 6.07 -7.76 20.09
N LYS A 197 5.72 -7.16 18.96
CA LYS A 197 4.35 -7.04 18.46
C LYS A 197 4.12 -7.99 17.31
N ARG A 198 3.00 -8.71 17.35
CA ARG A 198 2.47 -9.44 16.20
C ARG A 198 1.77 -8.47 15.26
N LEU A 199 2.09 -8.55 13.98
CA LEU A 199 1.56 -7.70 12.93
C LEU A 199 0.75 -8.54 11.95
N GLU A 200 -0.53 -8.18 11.81
CA GLU A 200 -1.48 -8.76 10.86
C GLU A 200 -1.59 -7.87 9.61
N PRO A 201 -2.17 -8.32 8.49
CA PRO A 201 -2.45 -7.47 7.33
C PRO A 201 -3.19 -6.19 7.70
N GLY A 202 -2.66 -5.05 7.25
CA GLY A 202 -3.10 -3.70 7.63
C GLY A 202 -2.36 -3.11 8.84
N SER A 203 -1.54 -3.88 9.54
CA SER A 203 -0.65 -3.33 10.59
C SER A 203 0.39 -2.40 9.98
N TYR A 204 0.74 -1.35 10.72
CA TYR A 204 1.64 -0.27 10.31
C TYR A 204 2.74 -0.03 11.33
N PHE A 205 3.95 0.21 10.87
CA PHE A 205 5.05 0.77 11.67
C PHE A 205 5.87 1.75 10.85
N SER A 206 6.55 2.67 11.52
CA SER A 206 7.32 3.72 10.85
C SER A 206 8.45 4.24 11.71
N SER A 207 9.38 4.93 11.07
CA SER A 207 10.44 5.70 11.73
C SER A 207 10.75 6.97 10.95
N MET A 208 11.42 7.88 11.64
CA MET A 208 12.02 9.08 11.07
C MET A 208 13.53 8.97 11.18
N GLY A 209 14.24 9.37 10.11
CA GLY A 209 15.68 9.25 10.03
C GLY A 209 16.17 7.81 9.80
N SER A 210 17.49 7.65 9.76
CA SER A 210 18.11 6.34 9.63
C SER A 210 17.74 5.44 10.82
N SER A 211 17.29 4.22 10.54
CA SER A 211 16.73 3.33 11.56
C SER A 211 16.88 1.86 11.19
N ILE A 212 16.81 1.00 12.22
CA ILE A 212 16.82 -0.45 12.07
C ILE A 212 15.51 -1.02 12.61
N HIS A 213 14.85 -1.82 11.80
CA HIS A 213 13.61 -2.50 12.13
C HIS A 213 13.87 -4.01 12.18
N ILE A 214 13.77 -4.62 13.36
CA ILE A 214 13.89 -6.07 13.53
C ILE A 214 12.54 -6.69 13.25
N VAL A 215 12.50 -7.58 12.25
CA VAL A 215 11.27 -8.21 11.78
C VAL A 215 11.45 -9.70 11.58
N SER A 216 10.37 -10.46 11.78
CA SER A 216 10.33 -11.90 11.51
C SER A 216 9.02 -12.25 10.80
N SER A 217 9.06 -13.18 9.85
CA SER A 217 7.87 -13.79 9.25
C SER A 217 7.49 -15.01 10.07
N ILE A 218 6.28 -15.00 10.65
CA ILE A 218 5.73 -16.09 11.47
C ILE A 218 4.56 -16.80 10.79
N SER A 219 4.30 -16.44 9.55
CA SER A 219 3.28 -17.07 8.71
C SER A 219 3.75 -18.44 8.20
N GLU A 220 2.80 -19.34 7.97
CA GLU A 220 3.05 -20.59 7.22
C GLU A 220 3.32 -20.33 5.75
N GLU A 221 2.94 -19.15 5.24
CA GLU A 221 3.25 -18.65 3.93
C GLU A 221 4.21 -17.46 4.01
N GLU A 222 4.65 -16.97 2.86
CA GLU A 222 5.45 -15.75 2.75
C GLU A 222 4.69 -14.53 3.30
N SER A 223 5.39 -13.64 3.99
CA SER A 223 4.85 -12.34 4.38
C SER A 223 5.23 -11.28 3.35
N ILE A 224 4.28 -10.41 3.01
CA ILE A 224 4.52 -9.27 2.10
C ILE A 224 4.29 -7.98 2.88
N LEU A 225 5.29 -7.09 2.85
CA LEU A 225 5.19 -5.73 3.38
C LEU A 225 5.27 -4.74 2.22
N TYR A 226 4.45 -3.70 2.27
CA TYR A 226 4.63 -2.51 1.45
C TYR A 226 5.51 -1.53 2.21
N ILE A 227 6.55 -1.02 1.55
CA ILE A 227 7.46 -0.02 2.09
C ILE A 227 7.31 1.27 1.29
N HIS A 228 7.11 2.38 2.00
CA HIS A 228 7.26 3.73 1.48
C HIS A 228 8.40 4.42 2.21
N THR A 229 9.41 4.85 1.48
CA THR A 229 10.56 5.58 2.03
C THR A 229 11.02 6.67 1.05
N ASN A 230 11.82 7.62 1.53
CA ASN A 230 12.47 8.63 0.69
C ASN A 230 13.99 8.41 0.63
N GLY A 231 14.41 7.19 0.45
CA GLY A 231 15.78 6.75 0.33
C GLY A 231 15.88 5.26 0.12
N SER A 232 17.07 4.73 0.26
CA SER A 232 17.34 3.30 0.18
C SER A 232 17.08 2.58 1.50
N TYR A 233 16.97 1.27 1.44
CA TYR A 233 16.99 0.38 2.60
C TYR A 233 17.67 -0.95 2.22
N GLU A 234 18.15 -1.64 3.23
CA GLU A 234 18.74 -2.97 3.10
C GLU A 234 17.98 -4.00 3.93
N ILE A 235 17.92 -5.24 3.45
CA ILE A 235 17.31 -6.36 4.16
C ILE A 235 18.43 -7.34 4.50
N MET A 236 18.58 -7.63 5.78
CA MET A 236 19.62 -8.53 6.29
C MET A 236 18.98 -9.67 7.06
N SER A 237 19.25 -10.90 6.66
CA SER A 237 18.89 -12.11 7.42
C SER A 237 19.84 -12.32 8.58
N ASN A 238 19.34 -12.85 9.70
CA ASN A 238 20.19 -13.29 10.84
C ASN A 238 20.93 -14.57 10.50
#